data_274404e8e3c806ee189c8ef68fe3192d
#
_entry.id   274404e8e3c806ee189c8ef68fe3192d
#
_cell.length_a   1.000
_cell.length_b   1.000
_cell.length_c   1.000
_cell.angle_alpha   90.00
_cell.angle_beta   90.00
_cell.angle_gamma   90.00
#
_symmetry.space_group_name_H-M   'P 1'
#
loop_
_entity.id
_entity.type
_entity.pdbx_description
1 polymer ?
#
loop_
_entity_poly.entity_id
_entity_poly.type
_entity_poly.pdbx_seq_one_letter_code
_entity_poly.pdbx_strand_id
1 'polypeptide(L)'
;KNNVSLVFDSLETLADSDQIDAVYIASPNFCHAAQSILMMQHHKHVLCEKPIASNASEFQQMYDTAIKNQVILLEAMRSVFSPGFAAIRSLLPVLGTIRQVDFSFCKYSSRYDHFKEGIIENAFLPALSNAALMDIGVYCVHPLVSLFGIPASIQSSSIFLSNGFEGAGTVLLQYPDMQATLRYSKISDSHLPSQIQGEAATLLIDKIQDPQQLTLLFRDGHTENPNIPAVSNNMVYEAAEFVRLIDQLQQALENDSTDGIPSLIRHSWLKASCLELKIMDTVRRQQNILFPADH
;
A
#
# COMPACT_ATOMS: atom_id res chain seq x y z
N LYS A 1 19.08 13.38 15.93
CA LYS A 1 17.97 13.98 16.70
C LYS A 1 17.55 15.18 15.91
N ASN A 2 16.31 15.16 15.45
CA ASN A 2 15.76 16.16 14.56
C ASN A 2 15.47 17.44 15.38
N ASN A 3 15.83 18.60 14.86
CA ASN A 3 15.45 19.88 15.45
C ASN A 3 13.95 20.13 15.17
N VAL A 4 13.08 19.52 15.97
CA VAL A 4 11.64 19.77 15.91
C VAL A 4 11.34 20.93 16.81
N SER A 5 10.78 22.02 16.25
CA SER A 5 10.51 23.27 16.95
C SER A 5 9.15 23.25 17.68
N LEU A 6 8.23 22.37 17.27
CA LEU A 6 6.87 22.27 17.80
C LEU A 6 6.56 20.84 18.18
N VAL A 7 6.13 20.60 19.40
CA VAL A 7 5.74 19.29 19.94
C VAL A 7 4.38 19.43 20.60
N PHE A 8 3.51 18.45 20.38
CA PHE A 8 2.17 18.39 20.98
C PHE A 8 2.10 17.22 21.95
N ASP A 9 1.42 17.42 23.07
CA ASP A 9 1.30 16.41 24.12
C ASP A 9 0.12 15.45 23.90
N SER A 10 -0.82 15.80 23.01
CA SER A 10 -1.95 14.96 22.63
C SER A 10 -2.34 15.13 21.16
N LEU A 11 -3.13 14.18 20.65
CA LEU A 11 -3.68 14.26 19.30
C LEU A 11 -4.67 15.40 19.14
N GLU A 12 -5.44 15.70 20.18
CA GLU A 12 -6.43 16.78 20.20
C GLU A 12 -5.73 18.14 20.06
N THR A 13 -4.67 18.37 20.84
CA THR A 13 -3.91 19.64 20.75
C THR A 13 -3.21 19.80 19.41
N LEU A 14 -2.77 18.69 18.79
CA LEU A 14 -2.23 18.71 17.42
C LEU A 14 -3.34 19.07 16.42
N ALA A 15 -4.52 18.41 16.54
CA ALA A 15 -5.64 18.62 15.64
C ALA A 15 -6.16 20.07 15.68
N ASP A 16 -6.23 20.68 16.87
CA ASP A 16 -6.70 22.07 17.08
C ASP A 16 -5.70 23.14 16.65
N SER A 17 -4.45 22.78 16.32
CA SER A 17 -3.41 23.76 16.02
C SER A 17 -3.58 24.38 14.63
N ASP A 18 -3.59 25.71 14.55
CA ASP A 18 -3.57 26.47 13.29
C ASP A 18 -2.19 26.51 12.60
N GLN A 19 -1.15 25.93 13.23
CA GLN A 19 0.20 25.90 12.68
C GLN A 19 0.47 24.64 11.83
N ILE A 20 -0.51 23.72 11.75
CA ILE A 20 -0.39 22.43 11.06
C ILE A 20 -1.50 22.33 10.01
N ASP A 21 -1.15 22.15 8.75
CA ASP A 21 -2.08 21.95 7.64
C ASP A 21 -2.24 20.47 7.27
N ALA A 22 -1.20 19.67 7.51
CA ALA A 22 -1.17 18.27 7.13
C ALA A 22 -0.43 17.42 8.17
N VAL A 23 -0.84 16.15 8.28
CA VAL A 23 -0.29 15.19 9.25
C VAL A 23 0.14 13.91 8.53
N TYR A 24 1.34 13.43 8.84
CA TYR A 24 1.79 12.08 8.48
C TYR A 24 1.55 11.13 9.66
N ILE A 25 0.65 10.16 9.47
CA ILE A 25 0.31 9.16 10.49
C ILE A 25 1.18 7.92 10.29
N ALA A 26 2.06 7.66 11.26
CA ALA A 26 2.99 6.54 11.27
C ALA A 26 2.91 5.76 12.62
N SER A 27 1.73 5.70 13.20
CA SER A 27 1.40 4.95 14.40
C SER A 27 1.20 3.45 14.09
N PRO A 28 0.92 2.57 15.07
CA PRO A 28 0.51 1.20 14.78
C PRO A 28 -0.79 1.12 13.96
N ASN A 29 -0.91 0.09 13.10
CA ASN A 29 -2.00 -0.04 12.12
C ASN A 29 -3.40 0.18 12.70
N PHE A 30 -3.69 -0.38 13.89
CA PHE A 30 -5.00 -0.26 14.53
C PHE A 30 -5.39 1.18 14.93
N CYS A 31 -4.42 2.11 14.94
CA CYS A 31 -4.65 3.52 15.24
C CYS A 31 -4.93 4.36 13.99
N HIS A 32 -4.60 3.87 12.80
CA HIS A 32 -4.60 4.66 11.57
C HIS A 32 -5.95 5.31 11.30
N ALA A 33 -7.04 4.54 11.33
CA ALA A 33 -8.36 5.04 11.02
C ALA A 33 -8.83 6.12 12.00
N ALA A 34 -8.79 5.84 13.30
CA ALA A 34 -9.25 6.78 14.33
C ALA A 34 -8.46 8.09 14.31
N GLN A 35 -7.12 8.00 14.19
CA GLN A 35 -6.26 9.18 14.15
C GLN A 35 -6.45 9.98 12.87
N SER A 36 -6.57 9.32 11.72
CA SER A 36 -6.85 10.00 10.44
C SER A 36 -8.19 10.72 10.45
N ILE A 37 -9.24 10.08 10.97
CA ILE A 37 -10.56 10.66 11.08
C ILE A 37 -10.53 11.91 11.98
N LEU A 38 -9.88 11.83 13.15
CA LEU A 38 -9.73 12.97 14.04
C LEU A 38 -9.05 14.15 13.33
N MET A 39 -7.91 13.94 12.67
CA MET A 39 -7.19 14.99 11.96
C MET A 39 -8.03 15.61 10.84
N MET A 40 -8.71 14.77 10.05
CA MET A 40 -9.55 15.25 8.95
C MET A 40 -10.80 16.01 9.42
N GLN A 41 -11.36 15.67 10.59
CA GLN A 41 -12.45 16.44 11.21
C GLN A 41 -12.03 17.84 11.63
N HIS A 42 -10.73 18.04 11.90
CA HIS A 42 -10.13 19.34 12.18
C HIS A 42 -9.46 19.93 10.91
N HIS A 43 -9.93 19.55 9.71
CA HIS A 43 -9.51 20.06 8.42
C HIS A 43 -8.01 19.88 8.11
N LYS A 44 -7.33 18.88 8.71
CA LYS A 44 -5.96 18.53 8.36
C LYS A 44 -5.94 17.53 7.22
N HIS A 45 -5.07 17.74 6.23
CA HIS A 45 -4.76 16.73 5.23
C HIS A 45 -4.00 15.57 5.86
N VAL A 46 -4.21 14.35 5.38
CA VAL A 46 -3.61 13.14 5.98
C VAL A 46 -2.86 12.31 4.95
N LEU A 47 -1.57 12.11 5.20
CA LEU A 47 -0.77 11.03 4.63
C LEU A 47 -0.70 9.92 5.68
N CYS A 48 -1.25 8.74 5.40
CA CYS A 48 -1.31 7.64 6.35
C CYS A 48 -0.43 6.48 5.90
N GLU A 49 0.39 5.93 6.82
CA GLU A 49 1.18 4.73 6.55
C GLU A 49 0.30 3.56 6.10
N LYS A 50 0.94 2.69 5.32
CA LYS A 50 0.35 1.42 4.87
C LYS A 50 0.32 0.37 6.01
N PRO A 51 -0.67 -0.51 6.04
CA PRO A 51 -1.93 -0.40 5.32
C PRO A 51 -2.74 0.75 5.90
N ILE A 52 -3.43 1.48 5.05
CA ILE A 52 -4.12 2.72 5.45
C ILE A 52 -5.15 2.51 6.58
N ALA A 53 -5.71 1.30 6.69
CA ALA A 53 -6.70 0.92 7.70
C ALA A 53 -6.58 -0.58 8.02
N SER A 54 -7.23 -1.05 9.09
CA SER A 54 -7.29 -2.46 9.46
C SER A 54 -8.21 -3.28 8.53
N ASN A 55 -9.21 -2.64 7.94
CA ASN A 55 -10.19 -3.24 7.04
C ASN A 55 -10.88 -2.20 6.14
N ALA A 56 -11.66 -2.67 5.17
CA ALA A 56 -12.38 -1.80 4.23
C ALA A 56 -13.48 -0.95 4.89
N SER A 57 -14.03 -1.36 6.03
CA SER A 57 -15.04 -0.59 6.77
C SER A 57 -14.44 0.65 7.43
N GLU A 58 -13.29 0.50 8.09
CA GLU A 58 -12.53 1.63 8.63
C GLU A 58 -12.12 2.61 7.51
N PHE A 59 -11.61 2.08 6.41
CA PHE A 59 -11.26 2.90 5.25
C PHE A 59 -12.46 3.69 4.71
N GLN A 60 -13.64 3.09 4.64
CA GLN A 60 -14.83 3.80 4.17
C GLN A 60 -15.16 4.99 5.07
N GLN A 61 -15.02 4.86 6.38
CA GLN A 61 -15.21 5.97 7.32
C GLN A 61 -14.17 7.08 7.11
N MET A 62 -12.90 6.72 6.90
CA MET A 62 -11.85 7.68 6.56
C MET A 62 -12.16 8.41 5.25
N TYR A 63 -12.55 7.68 4.22
CA TYR A 63 -12.91 8.20 2.92
C TYR A 63 -14.08 9.20 2.99
N ASP A 64 -15.18 8.82 3.68
CA ASP A 64 -16.34 9.68 3.86
C ASP A 64 -15.99 10.95 4.66
N THR A 65 -15.10 10.82 5.64
CA THR A 65 -14.63 11.95 6.45
C THR A 65 -13.78 12.91 5.59
N ALA A 66 -12.91 12.39 4.74
CA ALA A 66 -12.11 13.20 3.81
C ALA A 66 -12.99 14.01 2.86
N ILE A 67 -14.02 13.37 2.28
CA ILE A 67 -14.98 14.04 1.40
C ILE A 67 -15.76 15.13 2.15
N LYS A 68 -16.29 14.80 3.32
CA LYS A 68 -17.11 15.73 4.13
C LYS A 68 -16.34 16.98 4.51
N ASN A 69 -15.07 16.85 4.86
CA ASN A 69 -14.25 17.95 5.35
C ASN A 69 -13.36 18.57 4.24
N GLN A 70 -13.50 18.10 2.98
CA GLN A 70 -12.78 18.59 1.82
C GLN A 70 -11.25 18.60 2.01
N VAL A 71 -10.70 17.50 2.53
CA VAL A 71 -9.26 17.33 2.76
C VAL A 71 -8.71 16.16 1.95
N ILE A 72 -7.42 16.19 1.67
CA ILE A 72 -6.71 15.09 1.02
C ILE A 72 -6.40 14.01 2.04
N LEU A 73 -6.76 12.78 1.72
CA LEU A 73 -6.31 11.55 2.36
C LEU A 73 -5.47 10.76 1.34
N LEU A 74 -4.27 10.34 1.70
CA LEU A 74 -3.41 9.54 0.83
C LEU A 74 -2.76 8.42 1.64
N GLU A 75 -2.72 7.20 1.08
CA GLU A 75 -1.94 6.10 1.62
C GLU A 75 -0.47 6.23 1.24
N ALA A 76 0.43 6.11 2.21
CA ALA A 76 1.88 6.15 2.00
C ALA A 76 2.39 4.82 1.42
N MET A 77 1.94 4.49 0.20
CA MET A 77 2.35 3.30 -0.54
C MET A 77 3.52 3.63 -1.48
N ARG A 78 4.68 3.89 -0.91
CA ARG A 78 5.90 4.36 -1.59
C ARG A 78 6.23 3.66 -2.91
N SER A 79 5.90 2.36 -3.05
CA SER A 79 6.23 1.58 -4.25
C SER A 79 5.57 2.13 -5.50
N VAL A 80 4.28 2.52 -5.42
CA VAL A 80 3.50 2.91 -6.60
C VAL A 80 3.74 4.35 -7.05
N PHE A 81 4.36 5.18 -6.21
CA PHE A 81 4.76 6.54 -6.55
C PHE A 81 6.16 6.61 -7.17
N SER A 82 6.92 5.50 -7.16
CA SER A 82 8.29 5.46 -7.65
C SER A 82 8.37 5.54 -9.19
N PRO A 83 9.48 6.07 -9.75
CA PRO A 83 9.74 6.02 -11.19
C PRO A 83 9.75 4.60 -11.75
N GLY A 84 10.20 3.61 -10.96
CA GLY A 84 10.18 2.20 -11.35
C GLY A 84 8.76 1.68 -11.58
N PHE A 85 7.81 2.06 -10.72
CA PHE A 85 6.42 1.67 -10.92
C PHE A 85 5.78 2.39 -12.13
N ALA A 86 6.12 3.65 -12.35
CA ALA A 86 5.71 4.37 -13.55
C ALA A 86 6.25 3.69 -14.82
N ALA A 87 7.50 3.23 -14.80
CA ALA A 87 8.08 2.46 -15.89
C ALA A 87 7.37 1.11 -16.10
N ILE A 88 7.09 0.35 -15.02
CA ILE A 88 6.29 -0.88 -15.12
C ILE A 88 4.99 -0.61 -15.87
N ARG A 89 4.24 0.42 -15.46
CA ARG A 89 2.95 0.79 -16.09
C ARG A 89 3.11 1.12 -17.57
N SER A 90 4.15 1.88 -17.94
CA SER A 90 4.40 2.27 -19.33
C SER A 90 4.82 1.10 -20.23
N LEU A 91 5.40 0.05 -19.65
CA LEU A 91 5.87 -1.14 -20.36
C LEU A 91 4.78 -2.20 -20.56
N LEU A 92 3.64 -2.15 -19.86
CA LEU A 92 2.56 -3.14 -20.02
C LEU A 92 2.15 -3.38 -21.49
N PRO A 93 1.97 -2.35 -22.35
CA PRO A 93 1.60 -2.56 -23.74
C PRO A 93 2.64 -3.36 -24.55
N VAL A 94 3.93 -3.27 -24.18
CA VAL A 94 5.01 -3.99 -24.85
C VAL A 94 4.91 -5.51 -24.63
N LEU A 95 4.34 -5.93 -23.51
CA LEU A 95 4.21 -7.34 -23.15
C LEU A 95 3.16 -8.09 -23.97
N GLY A 96 2.29 -7.38 -24.70
CA GLY A 96 1.13 -7.98 -25.36
C GLY A 96 0.03 -8.36 -24.37
N THR A 97 -0.76 -9.39 -24.68
CA THR A 97 -1.78 -9.88 -23.74
C THR A 97 -1.12 -10.47 -22.49
N ILE A 98 -1.41 -9.88 -21.32
CA ILE A 98 -0.89 -10.38 -20.03
C ILE A 98 -1.60 -11.70 -19.69
N ARG A 99 -0.82 -12.71 -19.31
CA ARG A 99 -1.32 -14.04 -18.95
C ARG A 99 -1.06 -14.43 -17.51
N GLN A 100 0.09 -14.06 -16.99
CA GLN A 100 0.44 -14.36 -15.59
C GLN A 100 1.15 -13.18 -14.93
N VAL A 101 0.91 -13.01 -13.64
CA VAL A 101 1.59 -12.05 -12.78
C VAL A 101 2.05 -12.79 -11.52
N ASP A 102 3.34 -12.70 -11.21
CA ASP A 102 3.91 -13.26 -9.99
C ASP A 102 4.57 -12.12 -9.20
N PHE A 103 3.91 -11.64 -8.15
CA PHE A 103 4.50 -10.67 -7.24
C PHE A 103 4.92 -11.35 -5.93
N SER A 104 6.13 -11.06 -5.48
CA SER A 104 6.69 -11.66 -4.29
C SER A 104 7.40 -10.65 -3.42
N PHE A 105 7.03 -10.61 -2.13
CA PHE A 105 7.81 -9.95 -1.10
C PHE A 105 7.94 -10.88 0.10
N CYS A 106 9.05 -11.62 0.14
CA CYS A 106 9.41 -12.49 1.25
C CYS A 106 10.72 -11.99 1.85
N LYS A 107 10.67 -11.58 3.10
CA LYS A 107 11.83 -11.07 3.83
C LYS A 107 11.78 -11.59 5.27
N TYR A 108 12.77 -12.38 5.63
CA TYR A 108 12.94 -12.83 7.02
C TYR A 108 13.07 -11.62 7.94
N SER A 109 12.15 -11.50 8.89
CA SER A 109 12.14 -10.40 9.84
C SER A 109 13.20 -10.63 10.93
N SER A 110 14.03 -9.63 11.21
CA SER A 110 14.98 -9.68 12.33
C SER A 110 14.29 -9.89 13.69
N ARG A 111 13.00 -9.55 13.81
CA ARG A 111 12.20 -9.75 15.01
C ARG A 111 11.65 -11.18 15.13
N TYR A 112 11.76 -12.00 14.08
CA TYR A 112 11.29 -13.38 14.13
C TYR A 112 12.19 -14.27 14.99
N ASP A 113 13.49 -13.96 15.11
CA ASP A 113 14.37 -14.66 16.05
C ASP A 113 13.93 -14.43 17.49
N HIS A 114 13.61 -13.20 17.89
CA HIS A 114 13.04 -12.90 19.20
C HIS A 114 11.73 -13.65 19.43
N PHE A 115 10.87 -13.74 18.41
CA PHE A 115 9.64 -14.55 18.51
C PHE A 115 9.91 -16.01 18.83
N LYS A 116 10.91 -16.63 18.18
CA LYS A 116 11.33 -18.03 18.46
C LYS A 116 11.89 -18.20 19.87
N GLU A 117 12.45 -17.16 20.44
CA GLU A 117 12.92 -17.09 21.83
C GLU A 117 11.80 -16.78 22.84
N GLY A 118 10.55 -16.62 22.38
CA GLY A 118 9.40 -16.32 23.23
C GLY A 118 9.17 -14.82 23.48
N ILE A 119 9.93 -13.92 22.84
CA ILE A 119 9.78 -12.47 22.94
C ILE A 119 8.92 -11.98 21.78
N ILE A 120 7.67 -11.61 22.07
CA ILE A 120 6.73 -11.18 21.03
C ILE A 120 6.74 -9.65 20.93
N GLU A 121 7.33 -9.13 19.87
CA GLU A 121 7.32 -7.71 19.56
C GLU A 121 6.02 -7.29 18.84
N ASN A 122 5.71 -5.99 18.87
CA ASN A 122 4.49 -5.40 18.28
C ASN A 122 4.24 -5.84 16.82
N ALA A 123 5.29 -5.98 16.02
CA ALA A 123 5.20 -6.41 14.61
C ALA A 123 4.71 -7.85 14.41
N PHE A 124 4.55 -8.64 15.49
CA PHE A 124 4.04 -10.01 15.51
C PHE A 124 2.81 -10.16 16.42
N LEU A 125 2.12 -9.04 16.72
CA LEU A 125 0.89 -9.03 17.53
C LEU A 125 -0.35 -8.82 16.63
N PRO A 126 -1.23 -9.83 16.45
CA PRO A 126 -2.49 -9.67 15.73
C PRO A 126 -3.41 -8.59 16.32
N ALA A 127 -3.36 -8.40 17.65
CA ALA A 127 -4.15 -7.37 18.34
C ALA A 127 -3.88 -5.93 17.88
N LEU A 128 -2.75 -5.69 17.19
CA LEU A 128 -2.40 -4.39 16.61
C LEU A 128 -2.77 -4.29 15.11
N SER A 129 -3.69 -5.11 14.63
CA SER A 129 -4.04 -5.26 13.20
C SER A 129 -2.84 -5.65 12.33
N ASN A 130 -1.95 -6.52 12.88
CA ASN A 130 -0.75 -6.99 12.19
C ASN A 130 -0.89 -8.44 11.73
N ALA A 131 -0.43 -8.67 10.51
CA ALA A 131 -0.23 -9.96 9.85
C ALA A 131 0.87 -9.79 8.79
N ALA A 132 1.44 -10.86 8.27
CA ALA A 132 2.36 -10.75 7.14
C ALA A 132 1.66 -10.17 5.91
N LEU A 133 0.38 -10.49 5.69
CA LEU A 133 -0.45 -9.88 4.66
C LEU A 133 -0.48 -8.34 4.79
N MET A 134 -0.77 -7.83 5.98
CA MET A 134 -0.92 -6.40 6.25
C MET A 134 0.41 -5.64 6.16
N ASP A 135 1.50 -6.22 6.68
CA ASP A 135 2.78 -5.53 6.76
C ASP A 135 3.57 -5.56 5.44
N ILE A 136 3.65 -6.72 4.80
CA ILE A 136 4.45 -6.92 3.58
C ILE A 136 3.65 -7.42 2.38
N GLY A 137 2.59 -8.21 2.58
CA GLY A 137 1.70 -8.65 1.51
C GLY A 137 1.03 -7.49 0.79
N VAL A 138 0.72 -6.42 1.50
CA VAL A 138 0.19 -5.16 0.96
C VAL A 138 1.02 -4.63 -0.20
N TYR A 139 2.35 -4.77 -0.18
CA TYR A 139 3.25 -4.39 -1.27
C TYR A 139 3.13 -5.27 -2.52
N CYS A 140 2.46 -6.41 -2.43
CA CYS A 140 2.10 -7.21 -3.60
C CYS A 140 0.66 -6.90 -4.06
N VAL A 141 -0.26 -6.69 -3.13
CA VAL A 141 -1.68 -6.43 -3.43
C VAL A 141 -1.88 -5.06 -4.05
N HIS A 142 -1.34 -3.99 -3.45
CA HIS A 142 -1.56 -2.61 -3.91
C HIS A 142 -1.04 -2.36 -5.34
N PRO A 143 0.21 -2.75 -5.71
CA PRO A 143 0.66 -2.65 -7.09
C PRO A 143 -0.21 -3.46 -8.05
N LEU A 144 -0.65 -4.66 -7.68
CA LEU A 144 -1.52 -5.47 -8.52
C LEU A 144 -2.82 -4.75 -8.86
N VAL A 145 -3.54 -4.24 -7.84
CA VAL A 145 -4.81 -3.55 -8.09
C VAL A 145 -4.63 -2.21 -8.80
N SER A 146 -3.49 -1.56 -8.60
CA SER A 146 -3.14 -0.31 -9.31
C SER A 146 -2.90 -0.52 -10.80
N LEU A 147 -2.47 -1.72 -11.22
CA LEU A 147 -2.22 -2.07 -12.62
C LEU A 147 -3.44 -2.75 -13.27
N PHE A 148 -4.12 -3.64 -12.57
CA PHE A 148 -5.08 -4.58 -13.16
C PHE A 148 -6.50 -4.49 -12.56
N GLY A 149 -6.69 -3.69 -11.52
CA GLY A 149 -7.98 -3.56 -10.84
C GLY A 149 -8.39 -4.79 -10.03
N ILE A 150 -9.71 -5.00 -9.90
CA ILE A 150 -10.26 -6.06 -9.05
C ILE A 150 -10.29 -7.41 -9.78
N PRO A 151 -9.88 -8.53 -9.13
CA PRO A 151 -9.99 -9.86 -9.70
C PRO A 151 -11.43 -10.40 -9.66
N ALA A 152 -11.73 -11.38 -10.51
CA ALA A 152 -13.02 -12.09 -10.53
C ALA A 152 -13.16 -13.05 -9.35
N SER A 153 -12.06 -13.69 -8.91
CA SER A 153 -12.03 -14.57 -7.74
C SER A 153 -10.68 -14.56 -7.05
N ILE A 154 -10.69 -14.94 -5.77
CA ILE A 154 -9.53 -14.97 -4.88
C ILE A 154 -9.53 -16.29 -4.12
N GLN A 155 -8.35 -16.92 -4.05
CA GLN A 155 -8.07 -18.08 -3.20
C GLN A 155 -6.78 -17.80 -2.44
N SER A 156 -6.70 -18.26 -1.20
CA SER A 156 -5.54 -18.00 -0.35
C SER A 156 -5.18 -19.18 0.54
N SER A 157 -3.92 -19.21 0.98
CA SER A 157 -3.41 -20.13 1.98
C SER A 157 -2.37 -19.41 2.81
N SER A 158 -2.35 -19.65 4.13
CA SER A 158 -1.49 -18.96 5.08
C SER A 158 -0.78 -19.94 6.03
N ILE A 159 0.37 -19.50 6.55
CA ILE A 159 1.14 -20.17 7.60
C ILE A 159 1.00 -19.36 8.88
N PHE A 160 0.49 -19.99 9.93
CA PHE A 160 0.31 -19.34 11.23
C PHE A 160 1.39 -19.75 12.23
N LEU A 161 1.79 -18.79 13.05
CA LEU A 161 2.69 -18.98 14.18
C LEU A 161 1.90 -19.38 15.43
N SER A 162 2.62 -19.78 16.48
CA SER A 162 2.03 -20.31 17.74
C SER A 162 1.09 -19.33 18.46
N ASN A 163 1.23 -18.03 18.24
CA ASN A 163 0.37 -16.99 18.81
C ASN A 163 -0.80 -16.58 17.89
N GLY A 164 -1.04 -17.30 16.80
CA GLY A 164 -2.07 -16.98 15.81
C GLY A 164 -1.67 -15.90 14.79
N PHE A 165 -0.44 -15.38 14.85
CA PHE A 165 0.05 -14.43 13.85
C PHE A 165 0.25 -15.13 12.49
N GLU A 166 -0.29 -14.53 11.43
CA GLU A 166 -0.02 -15.00 10.07
C GLU A 166 1.38 -14.57 9.63
N GLY A 167 2.29 -15.55 9.53
CA GLY A 167 3.71 -15.33 9.23
C GLY A 167 4.06 -15.30 7.75
N ALA A 168 3.26 -15.98 6.91
CA ALA A 168 3.44 -16.05 5.46
C ALA A 168 2.13 -16.43 4.78
N GLY A 169 1.99 -16.06 3.51
CA GLY A 169 0.83 -16.44 2.72
C GLY A 169 1.08 -16.44 1.21
N THR A 170 0.16 -17.11 0.52
CA THR A 170 0.06 -17.13 -0.93
C THR A 170 -1.38 -16.83 -1.33
N VAL A 171 -1.58 -15.96 -2.30
CA VAL A 171 -2.89 -15.59 -2.84
C VAL A 171 -2.89 -15.83 -4.34
N LEU A 172 -3.89 -16.56 -4.82
CA LEU A 172 -4.17 -16.76 -6.24
C LEU A 172 -5.39 -15.92 -6.61
N LEU A 173 -5.23 -15.06 -7.62
CA LEU A 173 -6.26 -14.16 -8.10
C LEU A 173 -6.55 -14.44 -9.57
N GLN A 174 -7.83 -14.65 -9.90
CA GLN A 174 -8.27 -14.90 -11.26
C GLN A 174 -8.85 -13.62 -11.86
N TYR A 175 -8.38 -13.26 -13.04
CA TYR A 175 -8.95 -12.25 -13.91
C TYR A 175 -9.51 -12.93 -15.18
N PRO A 176 -10.28 -12.23 -16.04
CA PRO A 176 -10.84 -12.85 -17.23
C PRO A 176 -9.80 -13.53 -18.13
N ASP A 177 -8.66 -12.88 -18.37
CA ASP A 177 -7.65 -13.34 -19.32
C ASP A 177 -6.29 -13.65 -18.69
N MET A 178 -6.14 -13.45 -17.39
CA MET A 178 -4.88 -13.69 -16.67
C MET A 178 -5.08 -14.23 -15.26
N GLN A 179 -4.04 -14.80 -14.71
CA GLN A 179 -3.92 -15.17 -13.29
C GLN A 179 -2.81 -14.35 -12.62
N ALA A 180 -3.00 -14.06 -11.33
CA ALA A 180 -1.94 -13.47 -10.52
C ALA A 180 -1.69 -14.33 -9.28
N THR A 181 -0.41 -14.51 -8.96
CA THR A 181 0.04 -15.16 -7.72
C THR A 181 0.80 -14.15 -6.88
N LEU A 182 0.36 -13.95 -5.65
CA LEU A 182 1.07 -13.13 -4.68
C LEU A 182 1.67 -14.02 -3.59
N ARG A 183 2.93 -13.81 -3.27
CA ARG A 183 3.63 -14.52 -2.19
C ARG A 183 4.28 -13.52 -1.26
N TYR A 184 4.05 -13.69 0.04
CA TYR A 184 4.62 -12.84 1.05
C TYR A 184 5.00 -13.65 2.30
N SER A 185 6.10 -13.27 2.95
CA SER A 185 6.59 -13.96 4.14
C SER A 185 7.43 -13.04 5.01
N LYS A 186 7.17 -13.04 6.32
CA LYS A 186 8.02 -12.44 7.36
C LYS A 186 8.94 -13.46 8.01
N ILE A 187 8.80 -14.74 7.65
CA ILE A 187 9.49 -15.89 8.29
C ILE A 187 10.42 -16.65 7.35
N SER A 188 10.54 -16.20 6.11
CA SER A 188 11.46 -16.75 5.09
C SER A 188 11.81 -15.68 4.06
N ASP A 189 12.94 -15.86 3.37
CA ASP A 189 13.36 -15.02 2.24
C ASP A 189 12.96 -15.66 0.89
N SER A 190 12.81 -14.80 -0.12
CA SER A 190 12.77 -15.21 -1.53
C SER A 190 13.78 -14.38 -2.33
N HIS A 191 14.50 -15.04 -3.22
CA HIS A 191 15.47 -14.42 -4.14
C HIS A 191 14.95 -14.38 -5.59
N LEU A 192 13.72 -14.81 -5.83
CA LEU A 192 13.11 -14.77 -7.15
C LEU A 192 12.55 -13.37 -7.43
N PRO A 193 12.80 -12.80 -8.63
CA PRO A 193 12.20 -11.54 -9.03
C PRO A 193 10.69 -11.68 -9.17
N SER A 194 9.97 -10.57 -9.00
CA SER A 194 8.57 -10.48 -9.42
C SER A 194 8.49 -10.41 -10.95
N GLN A 195 7.35 -10.87 -11.53
CA GLN A 195 7.21 -10.99 -12.98
C GLN A 195 5.82 -10.58 -13.46
N ILE A 196 5.77 -9.98 -14.65
CA ILE A 196 4.56 -9.83 -15.46
C ILE A 196 4.82 -10.51 -16.80
N GLN A 197 4.06 -11.56 -17.10
CA GLN A 197 4.27 -12.43 -18.26
C GLN A 197 3.17 -12.17 -19.29
N GLY A 198 3.58 -11.65 -20.43
CA GLY A 198 2.73 -11.43 -21.58
C GLY A 198 3.05 -12.37 -22.75
N GLU A 199 2.22 -12.34 -23.79
CA GLU A 199 2.41 -13.16 -24.99
C GLU A 199 3.61 -12.70 -25.84
N ALA A 200 4.01 -11.42 -25.77
CA ALA A 200 5.11 -10.87 -26.53
C ALA A 200 6.43 -10.84 -25.75
N ALA A 201 6.39 -10.54 -24.46
CA ALA A 201 7.55 -10.43 -23.59
C ALA A 201 7.21 -10.71 -22.13
N THR A 202 8.22 -10.93 -21.30
CA THR A 202 8.13 -11.01 -19.84
C THR A 202 8.90 -9.86 -19.23
N LEU A 203 8.29 -9.16 -18.29
CA LEU A 203 8.93 -8.14 -17.47
C LEU A 203 9.36 -8.74 -16.14
N LEU A 204 10.66 -8.74 -15.86
CA LEU A 204 11.23 -9.04 -14.56
C LEU A 204 11.36 -7.76 -13.75
N ILE A 205 11.00 -7.82 -12.46
CA ILE A 205 11.01 -6.72 -11.51
C ILE A 205 11.86 -7.16 -10.33
N ASP A 206 12.95 -6.48 -10.03
CA ASP A 206 13.88 -6.86 -8.95
C ASP A 206 13.17 -6.94 -7.58
N LYS A 207 12.39 -5.92 -7.25
CA LYS A 207 11.64 -5.79 -5.98
C LYS A 207 10.34 -5.05 -6.23
N ILE A 208 9.20 -5.71 -6.06
CA ILE A 208 7.89 -5.05 -6.24
C ILE A 208 7.63 -3.94 -5.23
N GLN A 209 8.16 -4.03 -4.02
CA GLN A 209 8.05 -3.03 -2.97
C GLN A 209 8.94 -1.79 -3.20
N ASP A 210 9.91 -1.86 -4.11
CA ASP A 210 10.83 -0.79 -4.46
C ASP A 210 11.50 -1.08 -5.81
N PRO A 211 10.77 -0.96 -6.94
CA PRO A 211 11.27 -1.30 -8.27
C PRO A 211 12.39 -0.36 -8.69
N GLN A 212 13.62 -0.86 -8.79
CA GLN A 212 14.79 -0.08 -9.20
C GLN A 212 15.45 -0.66 -10.45
N GLN A 213 15.26 -1.96 -10.72
CA GLN A 213 15.78 -2.64 -11.88
C GLN A 213 14.68 -3.42 -12.58
N LEU A 214 14.51 -3.16 -13.86
CA LEU A 214 13.56 -3.85 -14.73
C LEU A 214 14.30 -4.51 -15.86
N THR A 215 13.87 -5.72 -16.26
CA THR A 215 14.40 -6.41 -17.44
C THR A 215 13.24 -6.94 -18.28
N LEU A 216 13.16 -6.52 -19.53
CA LEU A 216 12.29 -7.10 -20.54
C LEU A 216 13.00 -8.27 -21.22
N LEU A 217 12.32 -9.42 -21.24
CA LEU A 217 12.77 -10.64 -21.93
C LEU A 217 11.83 -10.90 -23.11
N PHE A 218 12.29 -10.71 -24.31
CA PHE A 218 11.49 -10.93 -25.52
C PHE A 218 11.57 -12.39 -25.99
N ARG A 219 10.59 -12.82 -26.79
CA ARG A 219 10.49 -14.22 -27.25
C ARG A 219 11.61 -14.65 -28.20
N ASP A 220 12.24 -13.71 -28.90
CA ASP A 220 13.40 -13.95 -29.78
C ASP A 220 14.72 -14.08 -29.01
N GLY A 221 14.66 -13.88 -27.68
CA GLY A 221 15.82 -14.01 -26.77
C GLY A 221 16.58 -12.71 -26.51
N HIS A 222 16.22 -11.58 -27.15
CA HIS A 222 16.84 -10.31 -26.77
C HIS A 222 16.28 -9.78 -25.45
N THR A 223 17.04 -8.92 -24.80
CA THR A 223 16.68 -8.32 -23.51
C THR A 223 16.88 -6.82 -23.55
N GLU A 224 16.01 -6.10 -22.84
CA GLU A 224 16.14 -4.66 -22.61
C GLU A 224 16.10 -4.36 -21.11
N ASN A 225 16.92 -3.40 -20.68
CA ASN A 225 16.98 -2.95 -19.30
C ASN A 225 16.68 -1.44 -19.26
N PRO A 226 15.43 -1.03 -19.00
CA PRO A 226 15.06 0.37 -18.89
C PRO A 226 15.86 1.07 -17.79
N ASN A 227 16.33 2.28 -18.07
CA ASN A 227 17.03 3.07 -17.07
C ASN A 227 16.00 3.68 -16.11
N ILE A 228 16.06 3.31 -14.83
CA ILE A 228 15.18 3.82 -13.77
C ILE A 228 15.96 4.84 -12.94
N PRO A 229 15.51 6.10 -12.86
CA PRO A 229 16.11 7.05 -11.95
C PRO A 229 16.00 6.56 -10.50
N ALA A 230 17.13 6.41 -9.82
CA ALA A 230 17.17 5.98 -8.44
C ALA A 230 17.44 7.15 -7.51
N VAL A 231 16.75 7.18 -6.36
CA VAL A 231 17.02 8.08 -5.24
C VAL A 231 17.31 7.26 -3.99
N SER A 232 18.11 7.81 -3.10
CA SER A 232 18.48 7.14 -1.85
C SER A 232 17.30 6.95 -0.88
N ASN A 233 16.31 7.84 -0.94
CA ASN A 233 15.09 7.78 -0.14
C ASN A 233 13.86 7.90 -1.05
N ASN A 234 13.21 6.78 -1.35
CA ASN A 234 12.04 6.75 -2.24
C ASN A 234 10.72 7.24 -1.59
N MET A 235 10.70 7.49 -0.28
CA MET A 235 9.54 8.12 0.38
C MET A 235 9.30 9.55 -0.10
N VAL A 236 10.29 10.19 -0.72
CA VAL A 236 10.14 11.52 -1.33
C VAL A 236 9.03 11.55 -2.39
N TYR A 237 8.78 10.47 -3.10
CA TYR A 237 7.79 10.43 -4.18
C TYR A 237 6.35 10.43 -3.65
N GLU A 238 6.04 9.70 -2.58
CA GLU A 238 4.71 9.72 -1.95
C GLU A 238 4.44 11.07 -1.29
N ALA A 239 5.45 11.65 -0.62
CA ALA A 239 5.34 12.98 -0.03
C ALA A 239 5.12 14.06 -1.11
N ALA A 240 5.84 13.99 -2.23
CA ALA A 240 5.66 14.91 -3.35
C ALA A 240 4.25 14.80 -3.97
N GLU A 241 3.73 13.58 -4.14
CA GLU A 241 2.37 13.39 -4.65
C GLU A 241 1.33 13.92 -3.66
N PHE A 242 1.53 13.73 -2.37
CA PHE A 242 0.65 14.26 -1.33
C PHE A 242 0.60 15.80 -1.37
N VAL A 243 1.75 16.45 -1.42
CA VAL A 243 1.84 17.93 -1.55
C VAL A 243 1.17 18.40 -2.85
N ARG A 244 1.44 17.73 -3.99
CA ARG A 244 0.83 18.06 -5.28
C ARG A 244 -0.70 18.02 -5.23
N LEU A 245 -1.29 17.03 -4.57
CA LEU A 245 -2.74 16.92 -4.40
C LEU A 245 -3.30 18.06 -3.53
N ILE A 246 -2.61 18.43 -2.47
CA ILE A 246 -2.98 19.55 -1.60
C ILE A 246 -2.94 20.87 -2.39
N ASP A 247 -1.84 21.15 -3.10
CA ASP A 247 -1.69 22.36 -3.90
C ASP A 247 -2.80 22.50 -4.95
N GLN A 248 -3.14 21.40 -5.62
CA GLN A 248 -4.23 21.38 -6.60
C GLN A 248 -5.60 21.62 -5.95
N LEU A 249 -5.85 21.07 -4.76
CA LEU A 249 -7.08 21.32 -4.03
C LEU A 249 -7.19 22.79 -3.61
N GLN A 250 -6.12 23.38 -3.07
CA GLN A 250 -6.08 24.78 -2.68
C GLN A 250 -6.33 25.70 -3.88
N GLN A 251 -5.66 25.47 -5.01
CA GLN A 251 -5.89 26.24 -6.24
C GLN A 251 -7.34 26.13 -6.75
N ALA A 252 -7.96 24.94 -6.64
CA ALA A 252 -9.36 24.77 -7.05
C ALA A 252 -10.30 25.53 -6.12
N LEU A 253 -10.03 25.59 -4.82
CA LEU A 253 -10.81 26.36 -3.83
C LEU A 253 -10.67 27.86 -4.05
N GLU A 254 -9.47 28.38 -4.30
CA GLU A 254 -9.21 29.79 -4.56
C GLU A 254 -9.88 30.32 -5.85
N ASN A 255 -10.00 29.44 -6.85
CA ASN A 255 -10.59 29.80 -8.15
C ASN A 255 -12.11 29.58 -8.24
N ASP A 256 -12.81 29.31 -7.12
CA ASP A 256 -14.23 28.93 -7.08
C ASP A 256 -14.61 27.78 -8.05
N SER A 257 -13.62 26.96 -8.40
CA SER A 257 -13.78 25.83 -9.33
C SER A 257 -14.33 24.60 -8.61
N THR A 258 -15.60 24.66 -8.20
CA THR A 258 -16.23 23.60 -7.38
C THR A 258 -16.32 22.26 -8.09
N ASP A 259 -16.37 22.23 -9.44
CA ASP A 259 -16.56 21.01 -10.23
C ASP A 259 -15.36 20.04 -10.15
N GLY A 260 -14.14 20.56 -9.91
CA GLY A 260 -12.90 19.77 -9.80
C GLY A 260 -12.62 19.18 -8.41
N ILE A 261 -13.14 19.80 -7.35
CA ILE A 261 -12.85 19.45 -5.96
C ILE A 261 -13.19 17.99 -5.63
N PRO A 262 -14.38 17.45 -5.99
CA PRO A 262 -14.69 16.06 -5.70
C PRO A 262 -13.74 15.06 -6.37
N SER A 263 -13.25 15.36 -7.56
CA SER A 263 -12.32 14.48 -8.28
C SER A 263 -10.93 14.48 -7.66
N LEU A 264 -10.47 15.60 -7.11
CA LEU A 264 -9.20 15.74 -6.42
C LEU A 264 -9.21 14.97 -5.08
N ILE A 265 -10.29 15.07 -4.32
CA ILE A 265 -10.44 14.32 -3.06
C ILE A 265 -10.62 12.82 -3.34
N ARG A 266 -11.37 12.45 -4.40
CA ARG A 266 -11.61 11.06 -4.82
C ARG A 266 -10.57 10.52 -5.80
N HIS A 267 -9.34 10.97 -5.70
CA HIS A 267 -8.26 10.60 -6.64
C HIS A 267 -8.08 9.08 -6.79
N SER A 268 -7.46 8.67 -7.89
CA SER A 268 -7.33 7.24 -8.26
C SER A 268 -6.58 6.39 -7.24
N TRP A 269 -5.69 6.99 -6.45
CA TRP A 269 -4.94 6.29 -5.40
C TRP A 269 -5.85 5.76 -4.30
N LEU A 270 -6.87 6.53 -3.85
CA LEU A 270 -7.84 6.03 -2.88
C LEU A 270 -8.69 4.87 -3.42
N LYS A 271 -8.94 4.84 -4.73
CA LYS A 271 -9.58 3.68 -5.36
C LYS A 271 -8.70 2.44 -5.24
N ALA A 272 -7.38 2.56 -5.43
CA ALA A 272 -6.44 1.46 -5.27
C ALA A 272 -6.41 0.96 -3.82
N SER A 273 -6.33 1.86 -2.83
CA SER A 273 -6.40 1.52 -1.40
C SER A 273 -7.70 0.79 -1.03
N CYS A 274 -8.84 1.24 -1.57
CA CYS A 274 -10.12 0.57 -1.38
C CYS A 274 -10.12 -0.88 -1.93
N LEU A 275 -9.60 -1.09 -3.13
CA LEU A 275 -9.52 -2.40 -3.76
C LEU A 275 -8.55 -3.32 -3.04
N GLU A 276 -7.42 -2.79 -2.62
CA GLU A 276 -6.42 -3.48 -1.80
C GLU A 276 -7.06 -4.06 -0.53
N LEU A 277 -7.70 -3.19 0.28
CA LEU A 277 -8.33 -3.63 1.53
C LEU A 277 -9.45 -4.66 1.30
N LYS A 278 -10.25 -4.53 0.23
CA LYS A 278 -11.27 -5.53 -0.12
C LYS A 278 -10.68 -6.89 -0.43
N ILE A 279 -9.52 -6.95 -1.11
CA ILE A 279 -8.79 -8.18 -1.37
C ILE A 279 -8.23 -8.73 -0.07
N MET A 280 -7.55 -7.89 0.73
CA MET A 280 -6.98 -8.31 2.01
C MET A 280 -8.05 -8.80 2.99
N ASP A 281 -9.21 -8.14 3.08
CA ASP A 281 -10.36 -8.62 3.88
C ASP A 281 -10.89 -9.97 3.39
N THR A 282 -10.88 -10.22 2.07
CA THR A 282 -11.29 -11.50 1.52
C THR A 282 -10.31 -12.60 1.90
N VAL A 283 -9.00 -12.34 1.80
CA VAL A 283 -7.94 -13.27 2.24
C VAL A 283 -8.06 -13.53 3.74
N ARG A 284 -8.23 -12.48 4.55
CA ARG A 284 -8.36 -12.58 6.02
C ARG A 284 -9.56 -13.46 6.40
N ARG A 285 -10.71 -13.24 5.77
CA ARG A 285 -11.92 -14.09 6.00
C ARG A 285 -11.68 -15.54 5.63
N GLN A 286 -11.02 -15.84 4.51
CA GLN A 286 -10.68 -17.19 4.09
C GLN A 286 -9.76 -17.89 5.09
N GLN A 287 -8.88 -17.15 5.73
CA GLN A 287 -7.84 -17.69 6.62
C GLN A 287 -8.15 -17.49 8.11
N ASN A 288 -9.33 -16.97 8.48
CA ASN A 288 -9.69 -16.61 9.87
C ASN A 288 -8.70 -15.68 10.56
N ILE A 289 -8.14 -14.71 9.81
CA ILE A 289 -7.31 -13.64 10.39
C ILE A 289 -8.25 -12.54 10.89
N LEU A 290 -8.44 -12.49 12.20
CA LEU A 290 -9.33 -11.53 12.86
C LEU A 290 -8.54 -10.47 13.60
N PHE A 291 -9.02 -9.23 13.51
CA PHE A 291 -8.49 -8.08 14.23
C PHE A 291 -9.56 -7.51 15.17
N PRO A 292 -9.18 -6.75 16.22
CA PRO A 292 -10.14 -6.07 17.08
C PRO A 292 -11.11 -5.14 16.32
N ALA A 293 -10.66 -4.56 15.21
CA ALA A 293 -11.46 -3.68 14.35
C ALA A 293 -12.54 -4.41 13.52
N ASP A 294 -12.63 -5.73 13.59
CA ASP A 294 -13.63 -6.51 12.86
C ASP A 294 -14.90 -6.79 13.70
N HIS A 295 -14.92 -6.31 14.97
CA HIS A 295 -16.00 -6.50 15.97
C HIS A 295 -16.69 -5.14 16.37
#